data_865fad96b72498437c9fa35daaff8b8f
#
_entry.id   865fad96b72498437c9fa35daaff8b8f
#
_cell.length_a   1.000
_cell.length_b   1.000
_cell.length_c   1.000
_cell.angle_alpha   90.00
_cell.angle_beta   90.00
_cell.angle_gamma   90.00
#
_symmetry.space_group_name_H-M   'P 1'
#
loop_
_entity.id
_entity.type
_entity.pdbx_description
1 polymer ?
#
loop_
_entity_poly.entity_id
_entity_poly.type
_entity_poly.pdbx_seq_one_letter_code
_entity_poly.pdbx_strand_id
1 'polypeptide(L)'
;DLHSNNIWLSVIVNEQRPSGPVGKVIFSRSIGTQRVDGTLPEDLIKPVLERFCKDQPHIACVEATYNWYWLADLFEKNGWNLVLADPSTVSEAKTKAADDRKDAEYLADRLRYNALRYAVIMPKQLREIRDLVRTRGTAVEQRAREKIIVINKLTNLIGRKITGKELKELIKEHAEFGTQAPMLLNWGLTEEVRCILNYHLAMATNIDQEIQKLEEHINAVGKNLRYTKELQKMPGCGPVISSILASEIGSIRRFATAANFVSYCRLASTSKLSNGKSKGLGNAKNGNAYLSWAFTELATLMVRYSEAAKRHFEKLMRKYGQLRVKAIRVLAAKLARSVYQCLSKNEPFDVLRCF
;
A
#
# COMPACT_ATOMS: atom_id res chain seq x y z
N ASP A 1 1.49 -20.49 -11.14
CA ASP A 1 2.56 -19.64 -10.64
C ASP A 1 3.01 -18.66 -11.72
N LEU A 2 3.19 -17.39 -11.37
CA LEU A 2 3.40 -16.28 -12.32
C LEU A 2 4.75 -15.61 -12.08
N HIS A 3 5.64 -15.67 -13.07
CA HIS A 3 6.94 -15.01 -13.07
C HIS A 3 7.02 -13.92 -14.14
N SER A 4 8.12 -13.18 -14.19
CA SER A 4 8.33 -12.09 -15.16
C SER A 4 8.47 -12.56 -16.61
N ASN A 5 8.94 -13.79 -16.82
CA ASN A 5 9.27 -14.36 -18.12
C ASN A 5 8.53 -15.65 -18.46
N ASN A 6 7.79 -16.22 -17.52
CA ASN A 6 7.00 -17.41 -17.73
C ASN A 6 5.83 -17.53 -16.76
N ILE A 7 4.86 -18.35 -17.11
CA ILE A 7 3.77 -18.80 -16.22
C ILE A 7 3.84 -20.32 -16.17
N TRP A 8 3.84 -20.89 -14.96
CA TRP A 8 3.51 -22.29 -14.81
C TRP A 8 2.00 -22.43 -14.60
N LEU A 9 1.30 -23.02 -15.55
CA LEU A 9 -0.15 -23.25 -15.49
C LEU A 9 -0.43 -24.72 -15.18
N SER A 10 -1.20 -24.96 -14.12
CA SER A 10 -1.71 -26.29 -13.77
C SER A 10 -3.23 -26.26 -13.72
N VAL A 11 -3.86 -27.26 -14.33
CA VAL A 11 -5.32 -27.44 -14.36
C VAL A 11 -5.69 -28.74 -13.69
N ILE A 12 -6.57 -28.66 -12.69
CA ILE A 12 -7.08 -29.81 -11.94
C ILE A 12 -8.58 -29.91 -12.15
N VAL A 13 -9.07 -31.10 -12.46
CA VAL A 13 -10.51 -31.40 -12.50
C VAL A 13 -10.89 -32.31 -11.34
N ASN A 14 -12.15 -32.23 -10.91
CA ASN A 14 -12.71 -33.16 -9.93
C ASN A 14 -13.15 -34.45 -10.65
N GLU A 15 -12.51 -35.55 -10.34
CA GLU A 15 -12.91 -36.90 -10.77
C GLU A 15 -13.75 -37.53 -9.64
N GLN A 16 -14.97 -37.93 -9.92
CA GLN A 16 -15.82 -38.63 -8.96
C GLN A 16 -15.34 -40.06 -8.77
N ARG A 17 -15.05 -40.42 -7.51
CA ARG A 17 -14.69 -41.80 -7.12
C ARG A 17 -15.62 -42.27 -5.99
N PRO A 18 -15.73 -43.59 -5.75
CA PRO A 18 -16.53 -44.11 -4.63
C PRO A 18 -16.13 -43.53 -3.27
N SER A 19 -14.87 -43.12 -3.09
CA SER A 19 -14.30 -42.53 -1.89
C SER A 19 -14.50 -40.97 -1.82
N GLY A 20 -15.20 -40.39 -2.81
CA GLY A 20 -15.41 -38.96 -2.92
C GLY A 20 -14.63 -38.31 -4.07
N PRO A 21 -14.77 -37.00 -4.30
CA PRO A 21 -14.11 -36.30 -5.39
C PRO A 21 -12.60 -36.20 -5.18
N VAL A 22 -11.84 -36.65 -6.14
CA VAL A 22 -10.37 -36.59 -6.15
C VAL A 22 -9.90 -35.67 -7.26
N GLY A 23 -8.90 -34.81 -6.95
CA GLY A 23 -8.29 -33.93 -7.94
C GLY A 23 -7.40 -34.70 -8.91
N LYS A 24 -7.60 -34.50 -10.21
CA LYS A 24 -6.74 -35.04 -11.26
C LYS A 24 -6.14 -33.89 -12.06
N VAL A 25 -4.82 -33.82 -12.08
CA VAL A 25 -4.09 -32.89 -12.94
C VAL A 25 -4.27 -33.35 -14.39
N ILE A 26 -4.90 -32.49 -15.20
CA ILE A 26 -5.11 -32.76 -16.64
C ILE A 26 -4.17 -31.95 -17.52
N PHE A 27 -3.56 -30.90 -16.98
CA PHE A 27 -2.57 -30.08 -17.65
C PHE A 27 -1.62 -29.49 -16.63
N SER A 28 -0.32 -29.51 -16.90
CA SER A 28 0.70 -28.83 -16.08
C SER A 28 1.91 -28.53 -16.96
N ARG A 29 2.11 -27.23 -17.29
CA ARG A 29 3.14 -26.80 -18.22
C ARG A 29 3.61 -25.38 -17.94
N SER A 30 4.90 -25.12 -18.20
CA SER A 30 5.45 -23.78 -18.30
C SER A 30 5.12 -23.16 -19.66
N ILE A 31 4.68 -21.90 -19.66
CA ILE A 31 4.39 -21.12 -20.86
C ILE A 31 5.26 -19.86 -20.77
N GLY A 32 6.14 -19.67 -21.75
CA GLY A 32 6.97 -18.45 -21.84
C GLY A 32 6.10 -17.22 -22.06
N THR A 33 6.42 -16.14 -21.35
CA THR A 33 5.74 -14.82 -21.48
C THR A 33 6.69 -13.74 -21.98
N GLN A 34 7.93 -14.10 -22.33
CA GLN A 34 8.86 -13.16 -22.92
C GLN A 34 8.39 -12.73 -24.31
N ARG A 35 8.48 -11.45 -24.58
CA ARG A 35 8.20 -10.90 -25.92
C ARG A 35 9.24 -11.38 -26.91
N VAL A 36 8.75 -12.04 -27.93
CA VAL A 36 9.48 -12.28 -29.18
C VAL A 36 8.72 -11.52 -30.25
N ASP A 37 9.36 -10.64 -30.98
CA ASP A 37 8.79 -9.90 -32.11
C ASP A 37 7.50 -9.10 -31.82
N GLY A 38 7.43 -8.45 -30.64
CA GLY A 38 6.31 -7.59 -30.27
C GLY A 38 5.06 -8.30 -29.73
N THR A 39 5.04 -9.63 -29.66
CA THR A 39 3.95 -10.43 -29.09
C THR A 39 3.76 -10.11 -27.61
N LEU A 40 2.52 -9.86 -27.18
CA LEU A 40 2.21 -9.61 -25.79
C LEU A 40 2.09 -10.92 -24.99
N PRO A 41 2.37 -10.92 -23.68
CA PRO A 41 2.15 -12.10 -22.84
C PRO A 41 0.74 -12.66 -22.94
N GLU A 42 -0.28 -11.80 -23.11
CA GLU A 42 -1.68 -12.22 -23.30
C GLU A 42 -1.89 -13.02 -24.56
N ASP A 43 -1.20 -12.72 -25.65
CA ASP A 43 -1.34 -13.45 -26.93
C ASP A 43 -0.76 -14.87 -26.85
N LEU A 44 0.24 -15.08 -26.00
CA LEU A 44 0.86 -16.38 -25.79
C LEU A 44 0.02 -17.28 -24.88
N ILE A 45 -0.61 -16.72 -23.88
CA ILE A 45 -1.33 -17.51 -22.86
C ILE A 45 -2.82 -17.66 -23.17
N LYS A 46 -3.43 -16.70 -23.85
CA LYS A 46 -4.87 -16.70 -24.16
C LYS A 46 -5.35 -17.96 -24.86
N PRO A 47 -4.69 -18.48 -25.93
CA PRO A 47 -5.14 -19.70 -26.60
C PRO A 47 -5.11 -20.93 -25.70
N VAL A 48 -4.18 -20.96 -24.74
CA VAL A 48 -4.09 -22.07 -23.77
C VAL A 48 -5.20 -21.93 -22.72
N LEU A 49 -5.47 -20.73 -22.23
CA LEU A 49 -6.53 -20.48 -21.25
C LEU A 49 -7.93 -20.70 -21.86
N GLU A 50 -8.17 -20.28 -23.10
CA GLU A 50 -9.43 -20.52 -23.80
C GLU A 50 -9.82 -21.99 -23.81
N ARG A 51 -8.86 -22.86 -23.94
CA ARG A 51 -9.07 -24.32 -23.94
C ARG A 51 -9.74 -24.82 -22.65
N PHE A 52 -9.53 -24.13 -21.53
CA PHE A 52 -10.02 -24.54 -20.20
C PHE A 52 -11.07 -23.59 -19.63
N CYS A 53 -11.12 -22.33 -20.10
CA CYS A 53 -11.98 -21.30 -19.55
C CYS A 53 -13.20 -21.00 -20.43
N LYS A 54 -13.11 -21.30 -21.74
CA LYS A 54 -14.23 -21.09 -22.66
C LYS A 54 -15.21 -22.25 -22.51
N ASP A 55 -16.50 -21.91 -22.38
CA ASP A 55 -17.63 -22.85 -22.33
C ASP A 55 -17.59 -23.92 -21.21
N GLN A 56 -16.71 -23.75 -20.22
CA GLN A 56 -16.58 -24.65 -19.09
C GLN A 56 -16.70 -23.89 -17.75
N PRO A 57 -17.41 -24.42 -16.74
CA PRO A 57 -17.36 -23.88 -15.40
C PRO A 57 -15.92 -23.96 -14.87
N HIS A 58 -15.34 -22.81 -14.59
CA HIS A 58 -13.96 -22.73 -14.12
C HIS A 58 -13.78 -21.66 -13.08
N ILE A 59 -12.75 -21.80 -12.28
CA ILE A 59 -12.17 -20.78 -11.43
C ILE A 59 -10.65 -20.88 -11.53
N ALA A 60 -9.98 -19.78 -11.82
CA ALA A 60 -8.54 -19.69 -11.85
C ALA A 60 -8.01 -18.94 -10.61
N CYS A 61 -6.80 -19.25 -10.22
CA CYS A 61 -6.12 -18.60 -9.12
C CYS A 61 -4.70 -18.21 -9.52
N VAL A 62 -4.28 -17.03 -9.09
CA VAL A 62 -2.88 -16.58 -9.17
C VAL A 62 -2.46 -16.02 -7.81
N GLU A 63 -1.19 -16.20 -7.42
CA GLU A 63 -0.65 -15.58 -6.21
C GLU A 63 -0.51 -14.07 -6.40
N ALA A 64 -0.77 -13.28 -5.35
CA ALA A 64 -0.65 -11.83 -5.34
C ALA A 64 0.84 -11.40 -5.34
N THR A 65 1.55 -11.69 -6.43
CA THR A 65 2.91 -11.24 -6.73
C THR A 65 2.89 -9.82 -7.30
N TYR A 66 4.02 -9.32 -7.85
CA TYR A 66 4.10 -7.95 -8.36
C TYR A 66 3.52 -7.76 -9.78
N ASN A 67 3.34 -8.83 -10.58
CA ASN A 67 3.06 -8.74 -12.02
C ASN A 67 1.68 -9.30 -12.46
N TRP A 68 0.74 -9.52 -11.55
CA TRP A 68 -0.57 -10.13 -11.85
C TRP A 68 -1.59 -9.21 -12.56
N TYR A 69 -1.34 -7.90 -12.64
CA TYR A 69 -2.31 -6.92 -13.17
C TYR A 69 -2.79 -7.26 -14.57
N TRP A 70 -1.86 -7.51 -15.50
CA TRP A 70 -2.18 -7.83 -16.88
C TRP A 70 -3.01 -9.12 -17.02
N LEU A 71 -2.73 -10.12 -16.18
CA LEU A 71 -3.48 -11.38 -16.17
C LEU A 71 -4.92 -11.14 -15.66
N ALA A 72 -5.11 -10.33 -14.63
CA ALA A 72 -6.44 -9.96 -14.15
C ALA A 72 -7.24 -9.19 -15.22
N ASP A 73 -6.57 -8.29 -15.95
CA ASP A 73 -7.20 -7.55 -17.05
C ASP A 73 -7.59 -8.48 -18.23
N LEU A 74 -6.75 -9.48 -18.52
CA LEU A 74 -7.06 -10.49 -19.53
C LEU A 74 -8.29 -11.32 -19.13
N PHE A 75 -8.37 -11.75 -17.87
CA PHE A 75 -9.52 -12.51 -17.37
C PHE A 75 -10.80 -11.66 -17.38
N GLU A 76 -10.74 -10.42 -16.90
CA GLU A 76 -11.87 -9.49 -16.93
C GLU A 76 -12.39 -9.25 -18.36
N LYS A 77 -11.47 -8.99 -19.29
CA LYS A 77 -11.80 -8.76 -20.74
C LYS A 77 -12.51 -9.94 -21.39
N ASN A 78 -12.20 -11.16 -20.97
CA ASN A 78 -12.80 -12.38 -21.53
C ASN A 78 -13.95 -12.95 -20.69
N GLY A 79 -14.35 -12.30 -19.60
CA GLY A 79 -15.40 -12.77 -18.69
C GLY A 79 -15.03 -14.03 -17.92
N TRP A 80 -13.75 -14.31 -17.72
CA TRP A 80 -13.27 -15.47 -17.00
C TRP A 80 -13.13 -15.20 -15.50
N ASN A 81 -13.31 -16.24 -14.68
CA ASN A 81 -13.24 -16.13 -13.23
C ASN A 81 -11.80 -16.27 -12.73
N LEU A 82 -11.25 -15.21 -12.16
CA LEU A 82 -9.95 -15.19 -11.50
C LEU A 82 -10.08 -14.80 -10.03
N VAL A 83 -9.39 -15.49 -9.15
CA VAL A 83 -9.18 -15.11 -7.76
C VAL A 83 -7.69 -14.90 -7.50
N LEU A 84 -7.39 -13.97 -6.59
CA LEU A 84 -6.03 -13.63 -6.19
C LEU A 84 -5.74 -14.25 -4.83
N ALA A 85 -4.81 -15.20 -4.77
CA ALA A 85 -4.42 -15.82 -3.51
C ALA A 85 -3.55 -14.89 -2.65
N ASP A 86 -3.85 -14.80 -1.36
CA ASP A 86 -3.01 -14.09 -0.41
C ASP A 86 -1.71 -14.87 -0.18
N PRO A 87 -0.53 -14.26 -0.40
CA PRO A 87 0.77 -14.93 -0.24
C PRO A 87 0.98 -15.55 1.15
N SER A 88 0.34 -15.02 2.20
CA SER A 88 0.45 -15.57 3.55
C SER A 88 -0.11 -16.99 3.67
N THR A 89 -1.08 -17.36 2.83
CA THR A 89 -1.66 -18.72 2.83
C THR A 89 -0.86 -19.70 1.97
N VAL A 90 -0.06 -19.19 1.04
CA VAL A 90 0.79 -19.99 0.16
C VAL A 90 2.11 -20.32 0.86
N SER A 91 2.66 -19.36 1.62
CA SER A 91 3.97 -19.51 2.29
C SER A 91 3.99 -20.55 3.42
N GLU A 92 2.84 -20.83 4.05
CA GLU A 92 2.74 -21.83 5.14
C GLU A 92 3.01 -23.28 4.69
N ALA A 93 2.97 -23.54 3.39
CA ALA A 93 3.08 -24.87 2.82
C ALA A 93 4.29 -25.06 1.89
N LYS A 94 5.10 -24.01 1.64
CA LYS A 94 6.30 -24.14 0.81
C LYS A 94 7.31 -25.06 1.48
N THR A 95 7.51 -26.24 0.89
CA THR A 95 8.63 -27.11 1.23
C THR A 95 9.94 -26.47 0.79
N LYS A 96 11.07 -26.85 1.41
CA LYS A 96 12.41 -26.28 1.14
C LYS A 96 12.88 -26.35 -0.33
N ALA A 97 12.24 -27.15 -1.17
CA ALA A 97 12.53 -27.24 -2.60
C ALA A 97 11.45 -26.47 -3.38
N ALA A 98 11.74 -25.23 -3.72
CA ALA A 98 10.90 -24.40 -4.61
C ALA A 98 10.89 -25.05 -6.01
N ASP A 99 9.69 -25.28 -6.56
CA ASP A 99 9.45 -25.81 -7.90
C ASP A 99 8.15 -25.20 -8.40
N ASP A 100 8.22 -24.34 -9.41
CA ASP A 100 7.09 -23.60 -9.99
C ASP A 100 5.93 -24.54 -10.37
N ARG A 101 6.25 -25.75 -10.81
CA ARG A 101 5.25 -26.78 -11.11
C ARG A 101 4.47 -27.18 -9.87
N LYS A 102 5.17 -27.51 -8.81
CA LYS A 102 4.56 -27.94 -7.54
C LYS A 102 3.79 -26.82 -6.90
N ASP A 103 4.28 -25.59 -6.99
CA ASP A 103 3.61 -24.40 -6.47
C ASP A 103 2.28 -24.15 -7.24
N ALA A 104 2.27 -24.27 -8.57
CA ALA A 104 1.06 -24.17 -9.36
C ALA A 104 0.05 -25.30 -9.10
N GLU A 105 0.51 -26.54 -9.01
CA GLU A 105 -0.33 -27.70 -8.67
C GLU A 105 -0.90 -27.56 -7.25
N TYR A 106 -0.11 -27.10 -6.30
CA TYR A 106 -0.53 -26.83 -4.93
C TYR A 106 -1.62 -25.74 -4.87
N LEU A 107 -1.42 -24.61 -5.56
CA LEU A 107 -2.42 -23.54 -5.64
C LEU A 107 -3.74 -24.07 -6.21
N ALA A 108 -3.69 -24.82 -7.31
CA ALA A 108 -4.86 -25.39 -7.95
C ALA A 108 -5.60 -26.36 -7.02
N ASP A 109 -4.87 -27.20 -6.28
CA ASP A 109 -5.47 -28.14 -5.32
C ASP A 109 -6.10 -27.42 -4.11
N ARG A 110 -5.44 -26.39 -3.56
CA ARG A 110 -5.99 -25.56 -2.48
C ARG A 110 -7.21 -24.77 -2.93
N LEU A 111 -7.20 -24.27 -4.16
CA LEU A 111 -8.36 -23.60 -4.75
C LEU A 111 -9.56 -24.56 -4.81
N ARG A 112 -9.35 -25.78 -5.25
CA ARG A 112 -10.37 -26.83 -5.32
C ARG A 112 -11.02 -27.13 -3.97
N TYR A 113 -10.26 -27.08 -2.88
CA TYR A 113 -10.77 -27.28 -1.51
C TYR A 113 -11.28 -26.00 -0.85
N ASN A 114 -11.30 -24.87 -1.56
CA ASN A 114 -11.61 -23.53 -0.99
C ASN A 114 -10.75 -23.21 0.25
N ALA A 115 -9.50 -23.64 0.25
CA ALA A 115 -8.56 -23.53 1.36
C ALA A 115 -7.59 -22.35 1.22
N LEU A 116 -7.89 -21.39 0.35
CA LEU A 116 -7.11 -20.17 0.13
C LEU A 116 -7.82 -18.96 0.75
N ARG A 117 -7.03 -18.02 1.27
CA ARG A 117 -7.52 -16.68 1.52
C ARG A 117 -7.34 -15.86 0.24
N TYR A 118 -8.35 -15.07 -0.10
CA TYR A 118 -8.34 -14.28 -1.32
C TYR A 118 -8.03 -12.81 -1.03
N ALA A 119 -7.11 -12.26 -1.80
CA ALA A 119 -6.92 -10.83 -1.89
C ALA A 119 -7.94 -10.23 -2.87
N VAL A 120 -8.26 -8.97 -2.70
CA VAL A 120 -9.24 -8.29 -3.56
C VAL A 120 -8.57 -7.81 -4.85
N ILE A 121 -9.08 -8.21 -5.99
CA ILE A 121 -8.74 -7.65 -7.29
C ILE A 121 -9.48 -6.32 -7.43
N MET A 122 -8.73 -5.22 -7.37
CA MET A 122 -9.30 -3.89 -7.59
C MET A 122 -9.50 -3.63 -9.09
N PRO A 123 -10.55 -2.89 -9.50
CA PRO A 123 -10.71 -2.46 -10.90
C PRO A 123 -9.46 -1.76 -11.44
N LYS A 124 -9.17 -1.91 -12.72
CA LYS A 124 -7.97 -1.37 -13.39
C LYS A 124 -7.73 0.11 -13.05
N GLN A 125 -8.73 0.96 -13.29
CA GLN A 125 -8.64 2.40 -13.02
C GLN A 125 -8.27 2.71 -11.57
N LEU A 126 -8.79 1.93 -10.62
CA LEU A 126 -8.49 2.13 -9.20
C LEU A 126 -7.07 1.67 -8.86
N ARG A 127 -6.56 0.62 -9.53
CA ARG A 127 -5.16 0.17 -9.37
C ARG A 127 -4.19 1.25 -9.84
N GLU A 128 -4.44 1.87 -10.99
CA GLU A 128 -3.62 2.95 -11.53
C GLU A 128 -3.54 4.16 -10.59
N ILE A 129 -4.66 4.56 -9.99
CA ILE A 129 -4.69 5.64 -9.01
C ILE A 129 -3.97 5.24 -7.70
N ARG A 130 -4.12 4.00 -7.26
CA ARG A 130 -3.37 3.48 -6.10
C ARG A 130 -1.87 3.54 -6.34
N ASP A 131 -1.40 3.16 -7.51
CA ASP A 131 0.02 3.18 -7.85
C ASP A 131 0.53 4.63 -7.93
N LEU A 132 -0.27 5.56 -8.45
CA LEU A 132 0.04 6.99 -8.47
C LEU A 132 0.21 7.55 -7.03
N VAL A 133 -0.74 7.32 -6.13
CA VAL A 133 -0.63 7.82 -4.75
C VAL A 133 0.49 7.15 -3.96
N ARG A 134 0.80 5.89 -4.25
CA ARG A 134 1.93 5.15 -3.66
C ARG A 134 3.26 5.67 -4.16
N THR A 135 3.39 5.97 -5.45
CA THR A 135 4.57 6.60 -6.04
C THR A 135 4.84 7.96 -5.37
N ARG A 136 3.80 8.78 -5.17
CA ARG A 136 3.94 10.02 -4.42
C ARG A 136 4.44 9.77 -2.99
N GLY A 137 3.96 8.73 -2.31
CA GLY A 137 4.44 8.34 -0.97
C GLY A 137 5.93 8.00 -0.97
N THR A 138 6.37 7.18 -1.91
CA THR A 138 7.79 6.82 -2.10
C THR A 138 8.66 8.04 -2.37
N ALA A 139 8.20 8.97 -3.22
CA ALA A 139 8.92 10.21 -3.51
C ALA A 139 9.11 11.08 -2.25
N VAL A 140 8.08 11.17 -1.39
CA VAL A 140 8.20 11.90 -0.10
C VAL A 140 9.23 11.26 0.82
N GLU A 141 9.29 9.92 0.88
CA GLU A 141 10.31 9.22 1.67
C GLU A 141 11.72 9.43 1.11
N GLN A 142 11.89 9.38 -0.20
CA GLN A 142 13.17 9.66 -0.88
C GLN A 142 13.65 11.07 -0.57
N ARG A 143 12.78 12.08 -0.75
CA ARG A 143 13.09 13.47 -0.40
C ARG A 143 13.51 13.62 1.07
N ALA A 144 12.81 12.94 1.98
CA ALA A 144 13.15 12.98 3.40
C ALA A 144 14.53 12.39 3.67
N ARG A 145 14.91 11.31 2.98
CA ARG A 145 16.26 10.72 3.07
C ARG A 145 17.34 11.69 2.63
N GLU A 146 17.16 12.35 1.49
CA GLU A 146 18.11 13.37 0.99
C GLU A 146 18.29 14.49 2.03
N LYS A 147 17.20 15.03 2.57
CA LYS A 147 17.23 16.06 3.61
C LYS A 147 17.94 15.59 4.90
N ILE A 148 17.74 14.34 5.31
CA ILE A 148 18.43 13.75 6.48
C ILE A 148 19.93 13.63 6.24
N ILE A 149 20.36 13.24 5.04
CA ILE A 149 21.79 13.16 4.69
C ILE A 149 22.44 14.54 4.81
N VAL A 150 21.80 15.59 4.27
CA VAL A 150 22.27 16.97 4.40
C VAL A 150 22.39 17.38 5.87
N ILE A 151 21.34 17.14 6.69
CA ILE A 151 21.35 17.47 8.12
C ILE A 151 22.50 16.76 8.85
N ASN A 152 22.66 15.46 8.62
CA ASN A 152 23.67 14.66 9.29
C ASN A 152 25.09 15.12 8.87
N LYS A 153 25.32 15.37 7.59
CA LYS A 153 26.61 15.85 7.09
C LYS A 153 26.96 17.19 7.69
N LEU A 154 26.03 18.15 7.69
CA LEU A 154 26.24 19.48 8.26
C LEU A 154 26.41 19.41 9.79
N THR A 155 25.58 18.61 10.50
CA THR A 155 25.71 18.43 11.94
C THR A 155 27.09 17.93 12.34
N ASN A 156 27.65 17.00 11.55
CA ASN A 156 28.98 16.42 11.77
C ASN A 156 30.09 17.46 11.56
N LEU A 157 29.95 18.33 10.57
CA LEU A 157 30.97 19.32 10.21
C LEU A 157 30.94 20.56 11.10
N ILE A 158 29.75 21.00 11.50
CA ILE A 158 29.55 22.24 12.26
C ILE A 158 29.53 21.97 13.77
N GLY A 159 29.44 20.69 14.19
CA GLY A 159 29.44 20.29 15.60
C GLY A 159 28.11 20.59 16.36
N ARG A 160 27.05 21.00 15.64
CA ARG A 160 25.72 21.25 16.22
C ARG A 160 24.60 20.81 15.30
N LYS A 161 23.44 20.53 15.88
CA LYS A 161 22.25 20.16 15.12
C LYS A 161 21.75 21.32 14.24
N ILE A 162 21.47 21.00 12.96
CA ILE A 162 20.79 21.89 12.04
C ILE A 162 19.28 21.89 12.31
N THR A 163 18.71 23.06 12.47
CA THR A 163 17.28 23.24 12.71
C THR A 163 16.49 23.12 11.39
N GLY A 164 15.20 22.80 11.51
CA GLY A 164 14.31 22.75 10.34
C GLY A 164 14.15 24.10 9.65
N LYS A 165 14.36 25.23 10.37
CA LYS A 165 14.36 26.60 9.81
C LYS A 165 15.59 26.81 8.96
N GLU A 166 16.77 26.51 9.48
CA GLU A 166 18.05 26.62 8.76
C GLU A 166 18.07 25.73 7.51
N LEU A 167 17.53 24.51 7.61
CA LEU A 167 17.43 23.64 6.42
C LEU A 167 16.55 24.23 5.33
N LYS A 168 15.41 24.82 5.70
CA LYS A 168 14.52 25.49 4.72
C LYS A 168 15.18 26.68 4.05
N GLU A 169 15.89 27.48 4.83
CA GLU A 169 16.66 28.63 4.34
C GLU A 169 17.76 28.16 3.39
N LEU A 170 18.54 27.16 3.79
CA LEU A 170 19.57 26.57 2.95
C LEU A 170 19.02 26.02 1.61
N ILE A 171 17.88 25.33 1.63
CA ILE A 171 17.25 24.84 0.40
C ILE A 171 16.85 26.00 -0.52
N LYS A 172 16.35 27.10 0.04
CA LYS A 172 15.98 28.31 -0.72
C LYS A 172 17.21 28.96 -1.34
N GLU A 173 18.25 29.23 -0.55
CA GLU A 173 19.52 29.79 -1.05
C GLU A 173 20.18 28.89 -2.08
N HIS A 174 20.17 27.57 -1.85
CA HIS A 174 20.73 26.62 -2.79
C HIS A 174 19.99 26.62 -4.15
N ALA A 175 18.67 26.79 -4.14
CA ALA A 175 17.90 26.91 -5.38
C ALA A 175 18.27 28.14 -6.21
N GLU A 176 18.76 29.21 -5.58
CA GLU A 176 19.17 30.45 -6.21
C GLU A 176 20.65 30.47 -6.57
N PHE A 177 21.54 30.02 -5.69
CA PHE A 177 22.99 30.17 -5.77
C PHE A 177 23.77 28.84 -5.93
N GLY A 178 23.12 27.69 -5.89
CA GLY A 178 23.77 26.37 -5.98
C GLY A 178 24.84 26.16 -4.90
N THR A 179 26.04 25.76 -5.32
CA THR A 179 27.23 25.57 -4.44
C THR A 179 27.73 26.84 -3.79
N GLN A 180 27.32 28.01 -4.31
CA GLN A 180 27.68 29.33 -3.79
C GLN A 180 26.65 29.88 -2.81
N ALA A 181 25.72 29.05 -2.33
CA ALA A 181 24.74 29.48 -1.33
C ALA A 181 25.44 30.14 -0.13
N PRO A 182 25.02 31.37 0.27
CA PRO A 182 25.67 32.13 1.33
C PRO A 182 25.85 31.36 2.65
N MET A 183 24.87 30.57 3.02
CA MET A 183 24.96 29.72 4.22
C MET A 183 26.12 28.70 4.13
N LEU A 184 26.33 28.08 2.97
CA LEU A 184 27.41 27.09 2.78
C LEU A 184 28.79 27.76 2.85
N LEU A 185 28.90 28.98 2.33
CA LEU A 185 30.13 29.78 2.40
C LEU A 185 30.45 30.25 3.81
N ASN A 186 29.43 30.77 4.53
CA ASN A 186 29.56 31.27 5.89
C ASN A 186 29.96 30.18 6.90
N TRP A 187 29.64 28.91 6.61
CA TRP A 187 30.09 27.78 7.44
C TRP A 187 31.53 27.33 7.16
N GLY A 188 32.24 28.00 6.25
CA GLY A 188 33.64 27.68 5.94
C GLY A 188 33.87 26.30 5.34
N LEU A 189 32.84 25.75 4.65
CA LEU A 189 32.90 24.41 4.07
C LEU A 189 33.83 24.38 2.83
N THR A 190 34.60 23.30 2.70
CA THR A 190 35.45 23.08 1.53
C THR A 190 34.61 22.88 0.26
N GLU A 191 35.26 23.03 -0.91
CA GLU A 191 34.57 22.85 -2.19
C GLU A 191 34.00 21.42 -2.34
N GLU A 192 34.75 20.42 -1.94
CA GLU A 192 34.33 19.01 -1.99
C GLU A 192 33.06 18.77 -1.17
N VAL A 193 33.01 19.35 0.03
CA VAL A 193 31.81 19.25 0.91
C VAL A 193 30.63 19.96 0.29
N ARG A 194 30.84 21.16 -0.27
CA ARG A 194 29.77 21.89 -0.96
C ARG A 194 29.25 21.11 -2.17
N CYS A 195 30.13 20.45 -2.93
CA CYS A 195 29.75 19.59 -4.04
C CYS A 195 28.88 18.42 -3.61
N ILE A 196 29.23 17.74 -2.51
CA ILE A 196 28.41 16.65 -1.94
C ILE A 196 27.03 17.18 -1.51
N LEU A 197 26.99 18.30 -0.79
CA LEU A 197 25.74 18.90 -0.32
C LEU A 197 24.87 19.36 -1.49
N ASN A 198 25.49 19.94 -2.54
CA ASN A 198 24.80 20.34 -3.77
C ASN A 198 24.06 19.16 -4.41
N TYR A 199 24.71 18.00 -4.52
CA TYR A 199 24.06 16.80 -5.05
C TYR A 199 22.78 16.46 -4.29
N HIS A 200 22.83 16.34 -2.96
CA HIS A 200 21.68 15.98 -2.14
C HIS A 200 20.60 17.06 -2.08
N LEU A 201 20.99 18.34 -2.06
CA LEU A 201 20.05 19.45 -2.09
C LEU A 201 19.32 19.55 -3.44
N ALA A 202 20.06 19.40 -4.56
CA ALA A 202 19.48 19.36 -5.89
C ALA A 202 18.51 18.19 -6.05
N MET A 203 18.88 16.99 -5.59
CA MET A 203 18.00 15.82 -5.58
C MET A 203 16.72 16.07 -4.76
N ALA A 204 16.85 16.65 -3.56
CA ALA A 204 15.68 16.96 -2.72
C ALA A 204 14.74 17.98 -3.40
N THR A 205 15.30 18.99 -4.07
CA THR A 205 14.52 20.01 -4.80
C THR A 205 13.83 19.43 -6.03
N ASN A 206 14.52 18.61 -6.82
CA ASN A 206 13.92 17.94 -7.97
C ASN A 206 12.78 17.01 -7.56
N ILE A 207 12.98 16.23 -6.49
CA ILE A 207 11.92 15.38 -5.97
C ILE A 207 10.73 16.20 -5.46
N ASP A 208 10.95 17.36 -4.83
CA ASP A 208 9.87 18.28 -4.41
C ASP A 208 9.01 18.74 -5.60
N GLN A 209 9.64 19.07 -6.73
CA GLN A 209 8.94 19.45 -7.96
C GLN A 209 8.10 18.30 -8.53
N GLU A 210 8.67 17.09 -8.57
CA GLU A 210 7.94 15.91 -9.03
C GLU A 210 6.78 15.54 -8.09
N ILE A 211 6.94 15.70 -6.78
CA ILE A 211 5.84 15.53 -5.81
C ILE A 211 4.70 16.50 -6.13
N GLN A 212 4.98 17.78 -6.44
CA GLN A 212 3.95 18.75 -6.80
C GLN A 212 3.16 18.33 -8.05
N LYS A 213 3.85 17.90 -9.10
CA LYS A 213 3.20 17.39 -10.32
C LYS A 213 2.30 16.16 -10.04
N LEU A 214 2.81 15.23 -9.22
CA LEU A 214 2.03 14.07 -8.79
C LEU A 214 0.81 14.49 -7.98
N GLU A 215 0.92 15.46 -7.08
CA GLU A 215 -0.20 15.96 -6.27
C GLU A 215 -1.26 16.68 -7.11
N GLU A 216 -0.85 17.45 -8.12
CA GLU A 216 -1.77 18.07 -9.09
C GLU A 216 -2.56 17.00 -9.85
N HIS A 217 -1.88 15.96 -10.32
CA HIS A 217 -2.52 14.86 -11.01
C HIS A 217 -3.45 14.04 -10.09
N ILE A 218 -2.99 13.71 -8.88
CA ILE A 218 -3.81 13.06 -7.84
C ILE A 218 -5.06 13.88 -7.54
N ASN A 219 -4.95 15.20 -7.43
CA ASN A 219 -6.10 16.07 -7.19
C ASN A 219 -7.09 16.05 -8.35
N ALA A 220 -6.60 16.02 -9.60
CA ALA A 220 -7.45 15.96 -10.78
C ALA A 220 -8.24 14.65 -10.85
N VAL A 221 -7.57 13.50 -10.75
CA VAL A 221 -8.22 12.17 -10.85
C VAL A 221 -8.98 11.79 -9.58
N GLY A 222 -8.49 12.22 -8.42
CA GLY A 222 -9.06 11.89 -7.10
C GLY A 222 -10.47 12.43 -6.88
N LYS A 223 -10.84 13.55 -7.52
CA LYS A 223 -12.18 14.15 -7.43
C LYS A 223 -13.30 13.19 -7.86
N ASN A 224 -13.00 12.25 -8.74
CA ASN A 224 -13.96 11.30 -9.31
C ASN A 224 -14.01 9.97 -8.53
N LEU A 225 -13.13 9.79 -7.55
CA LEU A 225 -13.14 8.57 -6.74
C LEU A 225 -14.34 8.56 -5.79
N ARG A 226 -14.92 7.38 -5.66
CA ARG A 226 -15.94 7.14 -4.64
C ARG A 226 -15.39 7.51 -3.26
N TYR A 227 -16.18 8.13 -2.45
CA TYR A 227 -15.88 8.59 -1.08
C TYR A 227 -15.02 9.85 -0.96
N THR A 228 -14.31 10.32 -1.97
CA THR A 228 -13.43 11.50 -1.83
C THR A 228 -14.18 12.71 -1.30
N LYS A 229 -15.34 13.03 -1.85
CA LYS A 229 -16.16 14.17 -1.43
C LYS A 229 -16.57 14.08 0.06
N GLU A 230 -16.93 12.88 0.51
CA GLU A 230 -17.31 12.67 1.91
C GLU A 230 -16.11 12.73 2.85
N LEU A 231 -14.99 12.16 2.45
CA LEU A 231 -13.74 12.18 3.22
C LEU A 231 -13.18 13.59 3.36
N GLN A 232 -13.29 14.44 2.35
CA GLN A 232 -12.83 15.83 2.39
C GLN A 232 -13.64 16.73 3.33
N LYS A 233 -14.82 16.31 3.77
CA LYS A 233 -15.58 17.01 4.82
C LYS A 233 -14.93 16.86 6.21
N MET A 234 -14.01 15.94 6.36
CA MET A 234 -13.29 15.74 7.63
C MET A 234 -12.21 16.81 7.82
N PRO A 235 -12.11 17.45 8.99
CA PRO A 235 -11.09 18.45 9.25
C PRO A 235 -9.67 17.89 9.01
N GLY A 236 -8.89 18.55 8.17
CA GLY A 236 -7.53 18.14 7.81
C GLY A 236 -7.42 17.08 6.73
N CYS A 237 -8.54 16.57 6.19
CA CYS A 237 -8.53 15.60 5.10
C CYS A 237 -8.47 16.32 3.75
N GLY A 238 -7.27 16.67 3.31
CA GLY A 238 -7.03 17.30 2.01
C GLY A 238 -7.14 16.32 0.83
N PRO A 239 -6.96 16.81 -0.42
CA PRO A 239 -7.10 16.02 -1.64
C PRO A 239 -6.22 14.76 -1.68
N VAL A 240 -4.98 14.84 -1.22
CA VAL A 240 -4.04 13.71 -1.22
C VAL A 240 -4.50 12.62 -0.24
N ILE A 241 -4.82 12.97 1.01
CA ILE A 241 -5.25 12.01 2.02
C ILE A 241 -6.56 11.34 1.61
N SER A 242 -7.54 12.14 1.13
CA SER A 242 -8.82 11.59 0.68
C SER A 242 -8.67 10.65 -0.51
N SER A 243 -7.76 10.94 -1.46
CA SER A 243 -7.47 10.09 -2.60
C SER A 243 -6.79 8.78 -2.19
N ILE A 244 -5.84 8.84 -1.24
CA ILE A 244 -5.22 7.63 -0.66
C ILE A 244 -6.28 6.78 0.02
N LEU A 245 -7.09 7.37 0.91
CA LEU A 245 -8.14 6.65 1.61
C LEU A 245 -9.14 6.03 0.61
N ALA A 246 -9.64 6.79 -0.34
CA ALA A 246 -10.62 6.33 -1.31
C ALA A 246 -10.08 5.19 -2.20
N SER A 247 -8.87 5.35 -2.73
CA SER A 247 -8.24 4.36 -3.62
C SER A 247 -7.85 3.07 -2.89
N GLU A 248 -7.37 3.17 -1.64
CA GLU A 248 -6.97 2.00 -0.85
C GLU A 248 -8.16 1.29 -0.19
N ILE A 249 -9.26 1.99 0.10
CA ILE A 249 -10.52 1.39 0.56
C ILE A 249 -11.20 0.65 -0.60
N GLY A 250 -11.27 1.26 -1.79
CA GLY A 250 -12.01 0.74 -2.94
C GLY A 250 -13.51 0.67 -2.65
N SER A 251 -13.97 -0.43 -2.06
CA SER A 251 -15.34 -0.57 -1.56
C SER A 251 -15.34 -0.88 -0.07
N ILE A 252 -16.05 -0.07 0.71
CA ILE A 252 -16.18 -0.30 2.16
C ILE A 252 -16.97 -1.58 2.46
N ARG A 253 -17.84 -1.99 1.53
CA ARG A 253 -18.68 -3.19 1.66
C ARG A 253 -17.92 -4.51 1.67
N ARG A 254 -16.65 -4.50 1.24
CA ARG A 254 -15.77 -5.68 1.32
C ARG A 254 -15.37 -6.06 2.75
N PHE A 255 -15.59 -5.18 3.70
CA PHE A 255 -15.32 -5.42 5.11
C PHE A 255 -16.62 -5.71 5.84
N ALA A 256 -16.74 -6.90 6.43
CA ALA A 256 -17.94 -7.32 7.15
C ALA A 256 -18.22 -6.45 8.38
N THR A 257 -17.17 -5.99 9.07
CA THR A 257 -17.28 -5.19 10.30
C THR A 257 -16.25 -4.07 10.35
N ALA A 258 -16.51 -3.05 11.19
CA ALA A 258 -15.54 -2.01 11.50
C ALA A 258 -14.23 -2.57 12.09
N ALA A 259 -14.31 -3.66 12.86
CA ALA A 259 -13.13 -4.30 13.42
C ALA A 259 -12.23 -4.90 12.32
N ASN A 260 -12.81 -5.55 11.32
CA ASN A 260 -12.08 -6.07 10.16
C ASN A 260 -11.42 -4.95 9.37
N PHE A 261 -12.12 -3.83 9.17
CA PHE A 261 -11.55 -2.66 8.49
C PHE A 261 -10.37 -2.06 9.27
N VAL A 262 -10.51 -1.83 10.58
CA VAL A 262 -9.44 -1.29 11.43
C VAL A 262 -8.24 -2.24 11.49
N SER A 263 -8.47 -3.54 11.49
CA SER A 263 -7.41 -4.55 11.40
C SER A 263 -6.68 -4.48 10.06
N TYR A 264 -7.42 -4.38 8.96
CA TYR A 264 -6.85 -4.21 7.63
C TYR A 264 -6.05 -2.90 7.51
N CYS A 265 -6.46 -1.82 8.18
CA CYS A 265 -5.70 -0.57 8.28
C CYS A 265 -4.45 -0.67 9.19
N ARG A 266 -4.10 -1.82 9.74
CA ARG A 266 -3.00 -2.02 10.71
C ARG A 266 -3.11 -1.13 11.95
N LEU A 267 -4.32 -0.76 12.35
CA LEU A 267 -4.59 0.12 13.49
C LEU A 267 -5.13 -0.64 14.71
N ALA A 268 -5.45 -1.91 14.56
CA ALA A 268 -5.81 -2.79 15.67
C ALA A 268 -4.57 -3.16 16.47
N SER A 269 -4.69 -3.10 17.79
CA SER A 269 -3.66 -3.65 18.69
C SER A 269 -3.84 -5.16 18.75
N THR A 270 -2.83 -5.90 18.33
CA THR A 270 -2.82 -7.36 18.40
C THR A 270 -1.72 -7.83 19.34
N SER A 271 -2.05 -8.72 20.28
CA SER A 271 -1.08 -9.41 21.12
C SER A 271 -1.06 -10.89 20.77
N LYS A 272 0.13 -11.47 20.67
CA LYS A 272 0.27 -12.92 20.65
C LYS A 272 0.17 -13.43 22.11
N LEU A 273 -0.84 -14.25 22.35
CA LEU A 273 -1.00 -14.93 23.62
C LEU A 273 -0.60 -16.41 23.47
N SER A 274 0.15 -16.94 24.41
CA SER A 274 0.43 -18.36 24.53
C SER A 274 0.32 -18.73 25.99
N ASN A 275 -0.59 -19.63 26.31
CA ASN A 275 -0.91 -20.04 27.67
C ASN A 275 -1.22 -18.84 28.60
N GLY A 276 -2.07 -17.90 28.11
CA GLY A 276 -2.46 -16.68 28.85
C GLY A 276 -1.38 -15.61 28.98
N LYS A 277 -0.13 -15.89 28.56
CA LYS A 277 0.99 -14.94 28.64
C LYS A 277 1.21 -14.24 27.30
N SER A 278 1.43 -12.92 27.33
CA SER A 278 1.76 -12.15 26.12
C SER A 278 3.16 -12.54 25.61
N LYS A 279 3.23 -13.01 24.35
CA LYS A 279 4.49 -13.30 23.63
C LYS A 279 4.85 -12.22 22.61
N GLY A 280 4.45 -10.98 22.89
CA GLY A 280 4.72 -9.83 22.03
C GLY A 280 3.54 -9.42 21.15
N LEU A 281 3.82 -8.55 20.19
CA LEU A 281 2.82 -8.05 19.25
C LEU A 281 2.47 -9.13 18.22
N GLY A 282 1.20 -9.21 17.86
CA GLY A 282 0.72 -10.01 16.75
C GLY A 282 1.30 -9.51 15.41
N ASN A 283 0.94 -10.17 14.32
CA ASN A 283 1.47 -9.85 13.00
C ASN A 283 1.16 -8.40 12.58
N ALA A 284 2.09 -7.48 12.89
CA ALA A 284 1.98 -6.06 12.57
C ALA A 284 2.12 -5.75 11.07
N LYS A 285 2.55 -6.73 10.26
CA LYS A 285 2.77 -6.57 8.82
C LYS A 285 1.53 -6.89 7.98
N ASN A 286 0.55 -7.63 8.51
CA ASN A 286 -0.68 -7.95 7.79
C ASN A 286 -1.58 -6.72 7.64
N GLY A 287 -2.17 -6.56 6.46
CA GLY A 287 -3.04 -5.45 6.13
C GLY A 287 -2.34 -4.31 5.37
N ASN A 288 -3.00 -3.17 5.26
CA ASN A 288 -2.61 -2.07 4.39
C ASN A 288 -1.80 -1.00 5.13
N ALA A 289 -0.53 -0.83 4.77
CA ALA A 289 0.37 0.15 5.37
C ALA A 289 0.00 1.59 4.97
N TYR A 290 -0.50 1.80 3.75
CA TYR A 290 -0.89 3.13 3.26
C TYR A 290 -2.11 3.67 4.00
N LEU A 291 -3.10 2.82 4.30
CA LEU A 291 -4.23 3.20 5.16
C LEU A 291 -3.77 3.50 6.59
N SER A 292 -2.84 2.70 7.14
CA SER A 292 -2.25 2.98 8.46
C SER A 292 -1.61 4.36 8.51
N TRP A 293 -0.82 4.69 7.49
CA TRP A 293 -0.18 6.00 7.37
C TRP A 293 -1.23 7.11 7.21
N ALA A 294 -2.15 6.97 6.26
CA ALA A 294 -3.15 8.00 5.96
C ALA A 294 -4.04 8.32 7.16
N PHE A 295 -4.50 7.33 7.92
CA PHE A 295 -5.29 7.57 9.13
C PHE A 295 -4.45 8.17 10.27
N THR A 296 -3.17 7.82 10.38
CA THR A 296 -2.26 8.41 11.38
C THR A 296 -1.97 9.88 11.06
N GLU A 297 -1.75 10.20 9.79
CA GLU A 297 -1.57 11.57 9.32
C GLU A 297 -2.86 12.39 9.50
N LEU A 298 -4.01 11.84 9.08
CA LEU A 298 -5.31 12.47 9.30
C LEU A 298 -5.58 12.73 10.78
N ALA A 299 -5.25 11.79 11.67
CA ALA A 299 -5.38 11.98 13.11
C ALA A 299 -4.53 13.15 13.61
N THR A 300 -3.29 13.25 13.12
CA THR A 300 -2.38 14.35 13.46
C THR A 300 -2.91 15.69 13.00
N LEU A 301 -3.41 15.77 11.77
CA LEU A 301 -4.01 16.99 11.21
C LEU A 301 -5.33 17.34 11.90
N MET A 302 -6.14 16.35 12.20
CA MET A 302 -7.43 16.59 12.89
C MET A 302 -7.24 17.16 14.29
N VAL A 303 -6.21 16.76 15.04
CA VAL A 303 -5.84 17.41 16.32
C VAL A 303 -5.52 18.90 16.12
N ARG A 304 -4.96 19.25 14.95
CA ARG A 304 -4.62 20.64 14.62
C ARG A 304 -5.84 21.47 14.20
N TYR A 305 -6.80 20.87 13.49
CA TYR A 305 -7.91 21.60 12.85
C TYR A 305 -9.27 21.40 13.54
N SER A 306 -9.37 20.57 14.59
CA SER A 306 -10.62 20.32 15.32
C SER A 306 -10.40 20.37 16.83
N GLU A 307 -11.09 21.28 17.49
CA GLU A 307 -11.01 21.42 18.96
C GLU A 307 -11.56 20.18 19.70
N ALA A 308 -12.59 19.52 19.15
CA ALA A 308 -13.11 18.28 19.70
C ALA A 308 -12.06 17.16 19.66
N ALA A 309 -11.38 17.00 18.52
CA ALA A 309 -10.30 16.03 18.37
C ALA A 309 -9.10 16.35 19.27
N LYS A 310 -8.74 17.64 19.42
CA LYS A 310 -7.68 18.10 20.31
C LYS A 310 -7.97 17.76 21.76
N ARG A 311 -9.17 18.08 22.27
CA ARG A 311 -9.59 17.72 23.63
C ARG A 311 -9.57 16.19 23.86
N HIS A 312 -10.00 15.40 22.87
CA HIS A 312 -9.92 13.95 22.96
C HIS A 312 -8.47 13.46 22.97
N PHE A 313 -7.62 14.01 22.13
CA PHE A 313 -6.19 13.69 22.10
C PHE A 313 -5.50 14.01 23.45
N GLU A 314 -5.80 15.15 24.08
CA GLU A 314 -5.27 15.51 25.39
C GLU A 314 -5.68 14.52 26.50
N LYS A 315 -6.93 13.99 26.45
CA LYS A 315 -7.38 12.91 27.33
C LYS A 315 -6.56 11.63 27.10
N LEU A 316 -6.27 11.30 25.84
CA LEU A 316 -5.43 10.16 25.50
C LEU A 316 -3.98 10.35 25.95
N MET A 317 -3.42 11.54 25.82
CA MET A 317 -2.07 11.86 26.31
C MET A 317 -1.96 11.62 27.81
N ARG A 318 -2.91 12.13 28.62
CA ARG A 318 -2.96 11.87 30.07
C ARG A 318 -3.08 10.36 30.37
N LYS A 319 -3.97 9.66 29.66
CA LYS A 319 -4.19 8.22 29.84
C LYS A 319 -2.94 7.36 29.54
N TYR A 320 -2.12 7.77 28.58
CA TYR A 320 -0.96 7.00 28.11
C TYR A 320 0.39 7.58 28.53
N GLY A 321 0.43 8.36 29.62
CA GLY A 321 1.69 8.84 30.18
C GLY A 321 2.47 9.74 29.21
N GLN A 322 1.78 10.63 28.48
CA GLN A 322 2.37 11.57 27.50
C GLN A 322 3.01 10.90 26.29
N LEU A 323 2.70 9.64 26.00
CA LEU A 323 3.17 8.93 24.82
C LEU A 323 2.39 9.35 23.56
N ARG A 324 2.84 10.44 22.91
CA ARG A 324 2.21 11.04 21.74
C ARG A 324 1.91 10.03 20.62
N VAL A 325 2.89 9.19 20.26
CA VAL A 325 2.75 8.20 19.19
C VAL A 325 1.59 7.23 19.48
N LYS A 326 1.49 6.77 20.72
CA LYS A 326 0.41 5.87 21.16
C LYS A 326 -0.95 6.56 21.12
N ALA A 327 -1.04 7.81 21.59
CA ALA A 327 -2.26 8.60 21.59
C ALA A 327 -2.77 8.85 20.16
N ILE A 328 -1.89 9.26 19.23
CA ILE A 328 -2.23 9.43 17.80
C ILE A 328 -2.70 8.12 17.17
N ARG A 329 -2.03 7.01 17.45
CA ARG A 329 -2.42 5.71 16.89
C ARG A 329 -3.80 5.25 17.36
N VAL A 330 -4.14 5.49 18.63
CA VAL A 330 -5.50 5.22 19.16
C VAL A 330 -6.54 6.13 18.52
N LEU A 331 -6.20 7.41 18.32
CA LEU A 331 -7.05 8.37 17.63
C LEU A 331 -7.30 7.93 16.17
N ALA A 332 -6.24 7.52 15.46
CA ALA A 332 -6.33 7.00 14.10
C ALA A 332 -7.25 5.76 13.99
N ALA A 333 -7.16 4.84 14.96
CA ALA A 333 -8.05 3.68 15.02
C ALA A 333 -9.52 4.07 15.26
N LYS A 334 -9.75 5.10 16.06
CA LYS A 334 -11.10 5.66 16.29
C LYS A 334 -11.65 6.30 15.02
N LEU A 335 -10.84 7.10 14.32
CA LEU A 335 -11.19 7.69 13.03
C LEU A 335 -11.52 6.64 11.97
N ALA A 336 -10.72 5.59 11.87
CA ALA A 336 -10.98 4.50 10.94
C ALA A 336 -12.34 3.83 11.22
N ARG A 337 -12.71 3.60 12.49
CA ARG A 337 -14.05 3.10 12.85
C ARG A 337 -15.16 4.05 12.43
N SER A 338 -14.99 5.34 12.68
CA SER A 338 -15.99 6.36 12.31
C SER A 338 -16.14 6.45 10.79
N VAL A 339 -15.04 6.44 10.04
CA VAL A 339 -15.05 6.41 8.57
C VAL A 339 -15.77 5.16 8.06
N TYR A 340 -15.49 3.98 8.63
CA TYR A 340 -16.23 2.77 8.28
C TYR A 340 -17.75 2.93 8.47
N GLN A 341 -18.19 3.46 9.60
CA GLN A 341 -19.61 3.66 9.89
C GLN A 341 -20.26 4.64 8.91
N CYS A 342 -19.62 5.79 8.69
CA CYS A 342 -20.11 6.79 7.74
C CYS A 342 -20.24 6.24 6.32
N LEU A 343 -19.19 5.59 5.80
CA LEU A 343 -19.18 5.07 4.43
C LEU A 343 -20.11 3.85 4.25
N SER A 344 -20.27 3.02 5.30
CA SER A 344 -21.16 1.85 5.24
C SER A 344 -22.64 2.25 5.24
N LYS A 345 -22.98 3.32 5.97
CA LYS A 345 -24.35 3.82 6.09
C LYS A 345 -24.67 4.94 5.08
N ASN A 346 -23.65 5.40 4.35
CA ASN A 346 -23.75 6.56 3.46
C ASN A 346 -24.17 7.85 4.23
N GLU A 347 -23.69 7.99 5.45
CA GLU A 347 -23.92 9.16 6.33
C GLU A 347 -22.70 10.09 6.28
N PRO A 348 -22.88 11.42 6.42
CA PRO A 348 -21.76 12.35 6.53
C PRO A 348 -20.96 12.11 7.83
N PHE A 349 -19.67 12.44 7.78
CA PHE A 349 -18.84 12.39 8.99
C PHE A 349 -19.22 13.52 9.96
N ASP A 350 -19.52 13.15 11.19
CA ASP A 350 -19.79 14.07 12.28
C ASP A 350 -18.66 14.03 13.31
N VAL A 351 -17.96 15.17 13.47
CA VAL A 351 -16.83 15.32 14.40
C VAL A 351 -17.27 15.17 15.85
N LEU A 352 -18.44 15.72 16.22
CA LEU A 352 -18.93 15.70 17.61
C LEU A 352 -19.38 14.30 18.01
N ARG A 353 -19.97 13.55 17.09
CA ARG A 353 -20.32 12.16 17.30
C ARG A 353 -19.09 11.24 17.35
N CYS A 354 -18.01 11.65 16.70
CA CYS A 354 -16.75 10.91 16.72
C CYS A 354 -15.99 11.11 18.04
N PHE A 355 -15.98 12.29 18.64
CA PHE A 355 -15.14 12.66 19.79
C PHE A 355 -15.97 13.14 20.99
#